data_2453335401e50c585f79d619aa839a62
#
_entry.id   2453335401e50c585f79d619aa839a62
#
_cell.length_a   1.000
_cell.length_b   1.000
_cell.length_c   1.000
_cell.angle_alpha   90.00
_cell.angle_beta   90.00
_cell.angle_gamma   90.00
#
_symmetry.space_group_name_H-M   'P 1'
#
loop_
_entity.id
_entity.type
_entity.pdbx_description
1 polymer ?
#
loop_
_entity_poly.entity_id
_entity_poly.type
_entity_poly.pdbx_seq_one_letter_code
_entity_poly.pdbx_strand_id
1 'polypeptide(L)'
;MAERIKVGDIFSFPLANGFVFIQFLGKHSLMGECVLCCKAGAINDADFGSGRIFFYPVGLNVKQGNIEFVMHADLLASVPRKTRRPFVLNQKVLYWFVDTPNETNKVVDLSEEQRGYPIGTGLSHVVLKEIFEGTQWFLFASDNFVEKYDGSSS
;
A
#
# COMPACT_ATOMS: atom_id res chain seq x y z
N MET A 1 -10.06 20.90 16.10
CA MET A 1 -10.60 20.59 14.78
C MET A 1 -9.60 19.75 14.01
N ALA A 2 -10.04 18.63 13.51
CA ALA A 2 -9.13 17.77 12.74
C ALA A 2 -8.76 18.44 11.42
N GLU A 3 -7.49 18.57 11.15
CA GLU A 3 -7.02 19.05 9.87
C GLU A 3 -7.35 18.04 8.78
N ARG A 4 -7.69 18.56 7.62
CA ARG A 4 -7.99 17.72 6.47
C ARG A 4 -6.70 17.08 5.95
N ILE A 5 -6.71 15.77 5.81
CA ILE A 5 -5.60 15.03 5.22
C ILE A 5 -5.57 15.29 3.72
N LYS A 6 -4.40 15.67 3.21
CA LYS A 6 -4.22 16.00 1.79
C LYS A 6 -3.31 14.99 1.12
N VAL A 7 -3.55 14.75 -0.17
CA VAL A 7 -2.65 13.95 -0.98
C VAL A 7 -1.24 14.53 -0.90
N GLY A 8 -0.27 13.70 -0.55
CA GLY A 8 1.10 14.12 -0.31
C GLY A 8 1.49 14.23 1.16
N ASP A 9 0.52 14.27 2.06
CA ASP A 9 0.81 14.33 3.50
C ASP A 9 1.54 13.07 3.95
N ILE A 10 2.60 13.25 4.73
CA ILE A 10 3.43 12.17 5.24
C ILE A 10 3.22 12.05 6.75
N PHE A 11 3.05 10.79 7.19
CA PHE A 11 2.86 10.45 8.61
C PHE A 11 3.95 9.48 9.03
N SER A 12 4.33 9.54 10.30
CA SER A 12 5.25 8.57 10.88
C SER A 12 4.45 7.45 11.55
N PHE A 13 4.86 6.22 11.26
CA PHE A 13 4.30 5.00 11.82
C PHE A 13 5.40 4.39 12.69
N PRO A 14 5.31 4.47 14.03
CA PRO A 14 6.40 4.04 14.92
C PRO A 14 6.52 2.51 14.97
N LEU A 15 7.76 2.05 14.97
CA LEU A 15 8.11 0.64 15.15
C LEU A 15 9.08 0.52 16.31
N ALA A 16 9.38 -0.72 16.72
CA ALA A 16 10.35 -0.97 17.78
C ALA A 16 11.74 -0.41 17.42
N ASN A 17 12.15 -0.50 16.16
CA ASN A 17 13.47 -0.10 15.70
C ASN A 17 13.37 0.86 14.51
N GLY A 18 12.74 2.00 14.72
CA GLY A 18 12.63 3.02 13.67
C GLY A 18 11.19 3.33 13.31
N PHE A 19 10.99 3.76 12.07
CA PHE A 19 9.70 4.21 11.60
C PHE A 19 9.42 3.70 10.19
N VAL A 20 8.14 3.57 9.87
CA VAL A 20 7.70 3.58 8.49
C VAL A 20 7.07 4.94 8.25
N PHE A 21 7.45 5.60 7.17
CA PHE A 21 6.82 6.83 6.75
C PHE A 21 5.79 6.50 5.69
N ILE A 22 4.57 6.97 5.89
CA ILE A 22 3.48 6.70 4.98
C ILE A 22 3.03 8.01 4.35
N GLN A 23 2.93 8.01 3.03
CA GLN A 23 2.47 9.18 2.28
C GLN A 23 1.09 8.90 1.72
N PHE A 24 0.14 9.79 1.99
CA PHE A 24 -1.23 9.63 1.53
C PHE A 24 -1.32 9.86 0.03
N LEU A 25 -1.86 8.89 -0.71
CA LEU A 25 -1.99 8.93 -2.16
C LEU A 25 -3.40 9.28 -2.64
N GLY A 26 -4.39 9.07 -1.81
CA GLY A 26 -5.79 9.31 -2.17
C GLY A 26 -6.71 8.30 -1.53
N LYS A 27 -8.01 8.46 -1.77
CA LYS A 27 -9.03 7.58 -1.21
C LYS A 27 -9.71 6.81 -2.33
N HIS A 28 -9.56 5.49 -2.29
CA HIS A 28 -10.23 4.59 -3.21
C HIS A 28 -11.67 4.36 -2.76
N SER A 29 -12.61 4.32 -3.70
CA SER A 29 -14.04 4.18 -3.38
C SER A 29 -14.39 2.86 -2.70
N LEU A 30 -13.66 1.79 -3.00
CA LEU A 30 -13.91 0.45 -2.44
C LEU A 30 -12.90 0.04 -1.38
N MET A 31 -11.62 0.34 -1.60
CA MET A 31 -10.54 -0.13 -0.74
C MET A 31 -10.19 0.84 0.38
N GLY A 32 -10.69 2.06 0.33
CA GLY A 32 -10.40 3.08 1.31
C GLY A 32 -9.14 3.87 1.00
N GLU A 33 -8.51 4.39 2.05
CA GLU A 33 -7.37 5.27 1.90
C GLU A 33 -6.13 4.50 1.44
N CYS A 34 -5.40 5.08 0.47
CA CYS A 34 -4.24 4.46 -0.16
C CYS A 34 -2.97 5.19 0.28
N VAL A 35 -1.95 4.45 0.67
CA VAL A 35 -0.69 5.02 1.15
C VAL A 35 0.51 4.37 0.50
N LEU A 36 1.59 5.15 0.38
CA LEU A 36 2.90 4.68 -0.05
C LEU A 36 3.79 4.60 1.19
N CYS A 37 4.36 3.44 1.45
CA CYS A 37 5.10 3.17 2.68
C CYS A 37 6.59 2.99 2.43
N CYS A 38 7.41 3.66 3.24
CA CYS A 38 8.86 3.58 3.16
C CYS A 38 9.43 3.44 4.57
N LYS A 39 10.20 2.38 4.82
CA LYS A 39 10.82 2.15 6.13
C LYS A 39 12.13 2.91 6.24
N ALA A 40 12.28 3.71 7.28
CA ALA A 40 13.49 4.48 7.53
C ALA A 40 13.61 4.84 9.01
N GLY A 41 14.83 5.15 9.46
CA GLY A 41 15.05 5.60 10.82
C GLY A 41 14.66 7.06 11.03
N ALA A 42 14.70 7.88 9.97
CA ALA A 42 14.35 9.29 10.00
C ALA A 42 13.75 9.70 8.67
N ILE A 43 12.97 10.78 8.66
CA ILE A 43 12.29 11.23 7.45
C ILE A 43 13.28 11.58 6.31
N ASN A 44 14.45 12.12 6.65
CA ASN A 44 15.44 12.50 5.65
C ASN A 44 16.03 11.29 4.92
N ASP A 45 15.93 10.09 5.51
CA ASP A 45 16.46 8.86 4.94
C ASP A 45 15.38 8.08 4.19
N ALA A 46 14.14 8.56 4.20
CA ALA A 46 13.03 7.85 3.56
C ALA A 46 13.11 7.96 2.05
N ASP A 47 13.15 6.81 1.39
CA ASP A 47 13.15 6.73 -0.08
C ASP A 47 11.80 6.23 -0.56
N PHE A 48 10.89 7.15 -0.83
CA PHE A 48 9.56 6.81 -1.32
C PHE A 48 9.58 6.22 -2.73
N GLY A 49 10.66 6.44 -3.47
CA GLY A 49 10.81 5.83 -4.79
C GLY A 49 10.86 4.31 -4.77
N SER A 50 11.33 3.72 -3.66
CA SER A 50 11.35 2.27 -3.46
C SER A 50 10.28 1.79 -2.49
N GLY A 51 9.27 2.62 -2.21
CA GLY A 51 8.21 2.30 -1.28
C GLY A 51 7.20 1.29 -1.83
N ARG A 52 6.32 0.84 -0.94
CA ARG A 52 5.23 -0.08 -1.28
C ARG A 52 3.88 0.55 -1.01
N ILE A 53 2.90 0.23 -1.83
CA ILE A 53 1.54 0.75 -1.70
C ILE A 53 0.70 -0.23 -0.89
N PHE A 54 -0.02 0.33 0.09
CA PHE A 54 -1.01 -0.41 0.87
C PHE A 54 -2.29 0.41 0.98
N PHE A 55 -3.40 -0.26 1.28
CA PHE A 55 -4.63 0.41 1.68
C PHE A 55 -4.70 0.37 3.21
N TYR A 56 -4.84 1.54 3.83
CA TYR A 56 -4.68 1.68 5.27
C TYR A 56 -5.51 2.88 5.75
N PRO A 57 -6.30 2.72 6.83
CA PRO A 57 -7.16 3.81 7.30
C PRO A 57 -6.36 4.91 8.00
N VAL A 58 -5.88 5.87 7.22
CA VAL A 58 -5.04 6.96 7.72
C VAL A 58 -5.79 7.84 8.72
N GLY A 59 -6.96 8.33 8.34
CA GLY A 59 -7.72 9.25 9.20
C GLY A 59 -8.06 8.67 10.56
N LEU A 60 -8.51 7.41 10.59
CA LEU A 60 -8.82 6.73 11.83
C LEU A 60 -7.57 6.59 12.72
N ASN A 61 -6.44 6.22 12.15
CA ASN A 61 -5.23 5.99 12.93
C ASN A 61 -4.57 7.29 13.39
N VAL A 62 -4.71 8.38 12.66
CA VAL A 62 -4.32 9.71 13.13
C VAL A 62 -5.16 10.08 14.35
N LYS A 63 -6.47 9.89 14.25
CA LYS A 63 -7.40 10.20 15.34
C LYS A 63 -7.13 9.38 16.59
N GLN A 64 -6.73 8.13 16.42
CA GLN A 64 -6.40 7.23 17.54
C GLN A 64 -4.98 7.43 18.08
N GLY A 65 -4.18 8.30 17.47
CA GLY A 65 -2.82 8.56 17.91
C GLY A 65 -1.81 7.49 17.51
N ASN A 66 -2.16 6.60 16.59
CA ASN A 66 -1.27 5.51 16.16
C ASN A 66 -0.20 5.98 15.17
N ILE A 67 -0.48 7.04 14.44
CA ILE A 67 0.46 7.67 13.51
C ILE A 67 0.39 9.19 13.70
N GLU A 68 1.47 9.88 13.33
CA GLU A 68 1.58 11.32 13.50
C GLU A 68 1.98 12.00 12.20
N PHE A 69 1.37 13.15 11.94
CA PHE A 69 1.73 13.98 10.79
C PHE A 69 3.18 14.46 10.93
N VAL A 70 3.95 14.35 9.85
CA VAL A 70 5.33 14.80 9.80
C VAL A 70 5.48 16.03 8.92
N MET A 71 5.07 15.93 7.65
CA MET A 71 5.18 17.00 6.70
C MET A 71 4.34 16.72 5.46
N HIS A 72 4.18 17.73 4.63
CA HIS A 72 3.58 17.57 3.31
C HIS A 72 4.68 17.60 2.26
N ALA A 73 4.58 16.71 1.26
CA ALA A 73 5.49 16.71 0.12
C ALA A 73 4.72 16.27 -1.12
N ASP A 74 5.08 16.84 -2.25
CA ASP A 74 4.46 16.43 -3.51
C ASP A 74 4.81 14.98 -3.83
N LEU A 75 3.88 14.29 -4.50
CA LEU A 75 4.10 12.91 -4.91
C LEU A 75 5.19 12.85 -5.98
N LEU A 76 6.07 11.85 -5.84
CA LEU A 76 7.09 11.60 -6.86
C LEU A 76 6.42 11.03 -8.11
N ALA A 77 6.69 11.61 -9.25
CA ALA A 77 6.09 11.17 -10.52
C ALA A 77 6.52 9.75 -10.91
N SER A 78 7.70 9.32 -10.48
CA SER A 78 8.24 8.01 -10.78
C SER A 78 7.66 6.88 -9.93
N VAL A 79 6.90 7.22 -8.88
CA VAL A 79 6.34 6.20 -7.99
C VAL A 79 5.13 5.55 -8.65
N PRO A 80 5.12 4.22 -8.82
CA PRO A 80 3.94 3.53 -9.32
C PRO A 80 2.79 3.69 -8.35
N ARG A 81 1.63 4.12 -8.87
CA ARG A 81 0.42 4.29 -8.05
C ARG A 81 -0.64 3.26 -8.42
N LYS A 82 -0.24 2.22 -9.13
CA LYS A 82 -1.13 1.16 -9.56
C LYS A 82 -0.78 -0.12 -8.84
N THR A 83 -1.81 -0.82 -8.39
CA THR A 83 -1.68 -2.12 -7.75
C THR A 83 -2.62 -3.09 -8.46
N ARG A 84 -2.38 -4.38 -8.25
CA ARG A 84 -3.28 -5.42 -8.72
C ARG A 84 -3.72 -6.26 -7.54
N ARG A 85 -4.94 -6.75 -7.58
CA ARG A 85 -5.43 -7.70 -6.60
C ARG A 85 -6.25 -8.77 -7.29
N PRO A 86 -6.03 -10.03 -6.91
CA PRO A 86 -6.75 -11.14 -7.54
C PRO A 86 -8.14 -11.30 -6.95
N PHE A 87 -9.09 -11.70 -7.77
CA PHE A 87 -10.35 -12.26 -7.29
C PHE A 87 -10.20 -13.77 -7.27
N VAL A 88 -10.16 -14.34 -6.07
CA VAL A 88 -9.91 -15.77 -5.86
C VAL A 88 -11.20 -16.47 -5.49
N LEU A 89 -11.50 -17.57 -6.20
CA LEU A 89 -12.64 -18.43 -5.89
C LEU A 89 -12.18 -19.86 -6.04
N ASN A 90 -12.45 -20.70 -5.02
CA ASN A 90 -12.04 -22.10 -5.01
C ASN A 90 -10.54 -22.28 -5.25
N GLN A 91 -9.73 -21.40 -4.64
CA GLN A 91 -8.26 -21.41 -4.73
C GLN A 91 -7.73 -21.11 -6.14
N LYS A 92 -8.54 -20.50 -6.99
CA LYS A 92 -8.13 -20.09 -8.34
C LYS A 92 -8.40 -18.61 -8.55
N VAL A 93 -7.49 -17.95 -9.24
CA VAL A 93 -7.69 -16.57 -9.67
C VAL A 93 -8.58 -16.57 -10.90
N LEU A 94 -9.77 -15.96 -10.79
CA LEU A 94 -10.71 -15.87 -11.90
C LEU A 94 -10.46 -14.64 -12.76
N TYR A 95 -10.14 -13.52 -12.11
CA TYR A 95 -9.84 -12.26 -12.76
C TYR A 95 -9.11 -11.36 -11.77
N TRP A 96 -8.71 -10.20 -12.24
CA TRP A 96 -7.94 -9.25 -11.47
C TRP A 96 -8.65 -7.92 -11.38
N PHE A 97 -8.36 -7.18 -10.33
CA PHE A 97 -8.65 -5.76 -10.26
C PHE A 97 -7.34 -5.01 -10.34
N VAL A 98 -7.27 -4.02 -11.22
CA VAL A 98 -6.16 -3.07 -11.25
C VAL A 98 -6.67 -1.80 -10.59
N ASP A 99 -6.05 -1.44 -9.46
CA ASP A 99 -6.45 -0.30 -8.66
C ASP A 99 -5.45 0.84 -8.82
N THR A 100 -5.99 2.03 -9.01
CA THR A 100 -5.26 3.29 -8.81
C THR A 100 -5.73 3.85 -7.47
N PRO A 101 -5.14 4.95 -6.96
CA PRO A 101 -5.66 5.55 -5.72
C PRO A 101 -7.14 5.90 -5.75
N ASN A 102 -7.72 6.08 -6.93
CA ASN A 102 -9.11 6.55 -7.08
C ASN A 102 -10.03 5.56 -7.80
N GLU A 103 -9.52 4.60 -8.54
CA GLU A 103 -10.32 3.76 -9.44
C GLU A 103 -9.99 2.27 -9.32
N THR A 104 -10.97 1.45 -9.72
CA THR A 104 -10.78 0.01 -9.89
C THR A 104 -11.22 -0.37 -11.30
N ASN A 105 -10.39 -1.15 -11.99
CA ASN A 105 -10.74 -1.72 -13.29
C ASN A 105 -10.59 -3.23 -13.23
N LYS A 106 -11.63 -3.94 -13.70
CA LYS A 106 -11.59 -5.40 -13.79
C LYS A 106 -10.83 -5.82 -15.04
N VAL A 107 -9.90 -6.75 -14.89
CA VAL A 107 -9.08 -7.27 -15.99
C VAL A 107 -9.09 -8.79 -15.91
N VAL A 108 -9.48 -9.45 -17.01
CA VAL A 108 -9.50 -10.92 -17.05
C VAL A 108 -8.08 -11.46 -17.19
N ASP A 109 -7.32 -10.90 -18.13
CA ASP A 109 -5.92 -11.27 -18.35
C ASP A 109 -5.03 -10.04 -18.18
N LEU A 110 -4.09 -10.12 -17.26
CA LEU A 110 -3.14 -9.02 -17.04
C LEU A 110 -2.20 -8.88 -18.24
N SER A 111 -1.94 -7.63 -18.63
CA SER A 111 -0.86 -7.34 -19.57
C SER A 111 0.49 -7.59 -18.90
N GLU A 112 1.54 -7.63 -19.70
CA GLU A 112 2.90 -7.79 -19.17
C GLU A 112 3.25 -6.68 -18.18
N GLU A 113 2.87 -5.44 -18.49
CA GLU A 113 3.07 -4.30 -17.61
C GLU A 113 2.31 -4.49 -16.30
N GLN A 114 1.04 -4.90 -16.36
CA GLN A 114 0.20 -5.08 -15.18
C GLN A 114 0.69 -6.20 -14.27
N ARG A 115 1.35 -7.22 -14.81
CA ARG A 115 1.93 -8.30 -14.02
C ARG A 115 3.07 -7.81 -13.12
N GLY A 116 3.66 -6.67 -13.45
CA GLY A 116 4.68 -6.04 -12.63
C GLY A 116 4.14 -5.14 -11.53
N TYR A 117 2.83 -4.91 -11.47
CA TYR A 117 2.26 -4.07 -10.43
C TYR A 117 2.28 -4.79 -9.06
N PRO A 118 2.59 -4.08 -7.97
CA PRO A 118 2.54 -4.69 -6.64
C PRO A 118 1.12 -5.10 -6.26
N ILE A 119 1.01 -6.10 -5.39
CA ILE A 119 -0.28 -6.58 -4.90
C ILE A 119 -0.84 -5.56 -3.91
N GLY A 120 -2.06 -5.10 -4.16
CA GLY A 120 -2.78 -4.19 -3.26
C GLY A 120 -3.43 -4.95 -2.13
N THR A 121 -3.25 -4.49 -0.90
CA THR A 121 -3.79 -5.15 0.28
C THR A 121 -4.33 -4.09 1.25
N GLY A 122 -5.54 -4.32 1.76
CA GLY A 122 -6.13 -3.48 2.80
C GLY A 122 -5.85 -4.06 4.17
N LEU A 123 -5.22 -3.28 5.05
CA LEU A 123 -4.73 -3.78 6.33
C LEU A 123 -5.08 -2.84 7.49
N SER A 124 -5.34 -3.44 8.67
CA SER A 124 -5.47 -2.70 9.92
C SER A 124 -4.10 -2.28 10.43
N HIS A 125 -4.09 -1.36 11.39
CA HIS A 125 -2.85 -0.90 12.00
C HIS A 125 -2.04 -2.04 12.62
N VAL A 126 -2.71 -2.94 13.35
CA VAL A 126 -2.04 -4.06 14.03
C VAL A 126 -1.36 -4.98 13.03
N VAL A 127 -2.08 -5.36 11.98
CA VAL A 127 -1.54 -6.27 10.96
C VAL A 127 -0.41 -5.60 10.18
N LEU A 128 -0.57 -4.34 9.80
CA LEU A 128 0.45 -3.62 9.06
C LEU A 128 1.72 -3.44 9.90
N LYS A 129 1.56 -3.19 11.20
CA LYS A 129 2.69 -3.08 12.12
C LYS A 129 3.49 -4.38 12.19
N GLU A 130 2.80 -5.53 12.26
CA GLU A 130 3.45 -6.84 12.25
C GLU A 130 4.25 -7.06 10.96
N ILE A 131 3.68 -6.68 9.84
CA ILE A 131 4.35 -6.79 8.53
C ILE A 131 5.61 -5.92 8.52
N PHE A 132 5.51 -4.67 8.97
CA PHE A 132 6.64 -3.74 8.97
C PHE A 132 7.76 -4.15 9.91
N GLU A 133 7.42 -4.77 11.04
CA GLU A 133 8.41 -5.25 11.99
C GLU A 133 9.04 -6.57 11.55
N GLY A 134 8.42 -7.27 10.62
CA GLY A 134 8.99 -8.49 10.04
C GLY A 134 10.08 -8.19 9.04
N THR A 135 10.90 -9.22 8.75
CA THR A 135 12.00 -9.09 7.80
C THR A 135 11.55 -9.20 6.34
N GLN A 136 10.30 -9.59 6.12
CA GLN A 136 9.77 -9.86 4.78
C GLN A 136 8.61 -8.96 4.37
N TRP A 137 8.50 -7.79 4.99
CA TRP A 137 7.37 -6.92 4.71
C TRP A 137 7.27 -6.51 3.23
N PHE A 138 8.37 -6.35 2.56
CA PHE A 138 8.39 -6.03 1.14
C PHE A 138 7.95 -7.20 0.27
N LEU A 139 8.10 -8.43 0.74
CA LEU A 139 7.67 -9.63 0.02
C LEU A 139 6.17 -9.85 0.14
N PHE A 140 5.54 -9.29 1.17
CA PHE A 140 4.10 -9.43 1.37
C PHE A 140 3.30 -8.88 0.19
N ALA A 141 3.80 -7.83 -0.44
CA ALA A 141 3.15 -7.21 -1.59
C ALA A 141 3.72 -7.75 -2.91
N SER A 142 4.45 -8.85 -2.87
CA SER A 142 5.07 -9.46 -4.05
C SER A 142 4.16 -10.52 -4.67
N ASP A 143 4.58 -10.98 -5.83
CA ASP A 143 3.85 -11.97 -6.60
C ASP A 143 3.77 -13.33 -5.92
N ASN A 144 4.71 -13.64 -5.03
CA ASN A 144 4.72 -14.91 -4.31
C ASN A 144 3.42 -15.18 -3.56
N PHE A 145 2.76 -14.11 -3.12
CA PHE A 145 1.45 -14.24 -2.47
C PHE A 145 0.39 -14.77 -3.43
N VAL A 146 0.47 -14.38 -4.70
CA VAL A 146 -0.55 -14.69 -5.70
C VAL A 146 -0.24 -15.97 -6.46
N GLU A 147 1.01 -16.30 -6.69
CA GLU A 147 1.41 -17.52 -7.41
C GLU A 147 0.77 -18.77 -6.84
N LYS A 148 0.57 -18.76 -5.53
CA LYS A 148 -0.11 -19.84 -4.82
C LYS A 148 -1.53 -20.09 -5.34
N TYR A 149 -2.21 -19.05 -5.82
CA TYR A 149 -3.60 -19.12 -6.25
C TYR A 149 -3.79 -18.97 -7.75
N ASP A 150 -2.73 -18.62 -8.47
CA ASP A 150 -2.82 -18.38 -9.90
C ASP A 150 -2.62 -19.70 -10.67
N GLY A 151 -3.72 -20.29 -11.09
CA GLY A 151 -3.69 -21.52 -11.86
C GLY A 151 -3.09 -21.39 -13.23
N SER A 152 -2.84 -20.16 -13.71
CA SER A 152 -2.21 -19.93 -15.01
C SER A 152 -0.69 -20.00 -14.94
N SER A 153 -0.13 -20.09 -13.75
CA SER A 153 1.31 -20.19 -13.55
C SER A 153 1.87 -21.59 -13.77
N SER A 154 1.02 -22.48 -14.17
CA SER A 154 1.41 -23.86 -14.48
C SER A 154 2.26 -23.92 -15.73
#